data_8db3fa93b6490c6f66a1bd5e81e0ae3e
#
_entry.id   8db3fa93b6490c6f66a1bd5e81e0ae3e
#
_cell.length_a   1.000
_cell.length_b   1.000
_cell.length_c   1.000
_cell.angle_alpha   90.00
_cell.angle_beta   90.00
_cell.angle_gamma   90.00
#
_symmetry.space_group_name_H-M   'P 1'
#
loop_
_entity.id
_entity.type
_entity.pdbx_description
1 polymer ?
#
loop_
_entity_poly.entity_id
_entity_poly.type
_entity_poly.pdbx_seq_one_letter_code
_entity_poly.pdbx_strand_id
1 'polypeptide(L)'
;MSESMIIGVDHGYAAMKTAHFSFPSGLVAYEHEPYTLKDVLEYGGKFYVVGSGRQALQKNKTQTEDYYLLTLAAIAKELSFRHAEPAAEIHLAAGLPLTSFGREKNAFRDYLLRDGKTVNFRYEGQEYSIVIRKVSLFPQGYAAVLTQSILLDEPSVIVADIGGWTVDLMRLDNRIPNASTCRSLELGMIRCLDEIGEQIRRTLGLSMTAAQMESVLRGDAVHINEDARKIIDRQADAYVHRLLSAITESGLDTRAMPAVFLGGGAALLKRNVSAADGLCRPVILDDVSLNAKGYERLAERLTKNDEQ
;
A
#
# COMPACT_ATOMS: atom_id res chain seq x y z
N MET A 1 6.48 -30.95 11.37
CA MET A 1 5.47 -29.86 11.21
C MET A 1 5.92 -29.10 9.97
N SER A 2 5.05 -28.90 8.97
CA SER A 2 5.43 -28.07 7.82
C SER A 2 5.70 -26.66 8.31
N GLU A 3 6.81 -26.08 7.88
CA GLU A 3 7.14 -24.69 8.20
C GLU A 3 6.08 -23.78 7.60
N SER A 4 5.49 -22.87 8.41
CA SER A 4 4.48 -21.96 7.91
C SER A 4 5.10 -20.96 6.94
N MET A 5 4.49 -20.77 5.77
CA MET A 5 4.97 -19.81 4.77
C MET A 5 4.69 -18.37 5.21
N ILE A 6 5.71 -17.54 5.25
CA ILE A 6 5.56 -16.12 5.55
C ILE A 6 5.11 -15.38 4.28
N ILE A 7 4.01 -14.65 4.37
CA ILE A 7 3.48 -13.80 3.30
C ILE A 7 3.23 -12.39 3.84
N GLY A 8 3.90 -11.40 3.25
CA GLY A 8 3.72 -9.99 3.55
C GLY A 8 2.57 -9.40 2.74
N VAL A 9 1.64 -8.72 3.42
CA VAL A 9 0.51 -8.06 2.77
C VAL A 9 0.35 -6.63 3.27
N ASP A 10 0.49 -5.68 2.37
CA ASP A 10 0.22 -4.26 2.61
C ASP A 10 -1.21 -3.93 2.17
N HIS A 11 -2.07 -3.66 3.15
CA HIS A 11 -3.50 -3.38 2.97
C HIS A 11 -3.72 -1.89 2.69
N GLY A 12 -3.41 -1.45 1.48
CA GLY A 12 -3.61 -0.05 1.09
C GLY A 12 -5.06 0.26 0.69
N TYR A 13 -5.47 1.53 0.79
CA TYR A 13 -6.79 1.98 0.33
C TYR A 13 -6.93 1.95 -1.19
N ALA A 14 -5.88 2.29 -1.94
CA ALA A 14 -5.90 2.26 -3.40
C ALA A 14 -5.55 0.88 -3.95
N ALA A 15 -4.59 0.19 -3.35
CA ALA A 15 -4.10 -1.09 -3.81
C ALA A 15 -3.65 -1.99 -2.66
N MET A 16 -3.96 -3.28 -2.77
CA MET A 16 -3.32 -4.35 -2.02
C MET A 16 -1.95 -4.63 -2.62
N LYS A 17 -0.96 -4.90 -1.79
CA LYS A 17 0.39 -5.22 -2.25
C LYS A 17 0.96 -6.39 -1.47
N THR A 18 1.65 -7.27 -2.17
CA THR A 18 2.45 -8.35 -1.59
C THR A 18 3.91 -8.15 -2.01
N ALA A 19 4.78 -9.09 -1.69
CA ALA A 19 6.17 -9.03 -2.14
C ALA A 19 6.29 -9.02 -3.68
N HIS A 20 5.35 -9.67 -4.41
CA HIS A 20 5.43 -9.88 -5.86
C HIS A 20 4.27 -9.26 -6.64
N PHE A 21 3.18 -8.88 -5.99
CA PHE A 21 1.97 -8.37 -6.65
C PHE A 21 1.53 -7.03 -6.10
N SER A 22 0.91 -6.24 -6.98
CA SER A 22 0.11 -5.08 -6.62
C SER A 22 -1.18 -5.11 -7.45
N PHE A 23 -2.33 -4.97 -6.79
CA PHE A 23 -3.64 -4.95 -7.45
C PHE A 23 -4.58 -3.98 -6.72
N PRO A 24 -5.56 -3.37 -7.41
CA PRO A 24 -6.48 -2.41 -6.79
C PRO A 24 -7.27 -3.04 -5.64
N SER A 25 -7.51 -2.27 -4.58
CA SER A 25 -8.26 -2.74 -3.40
C SER A 25 -9.79 -2.79 -3.63
N GLY A 26 -10.26 -2.64 -4.86
CA GLY A 26 -11.68 -2.77 -5.20
C GLY A 26 -12.16 -4.22 -5.07
N LEU A 27 -13.43 -4.39 -4.68
CA LEU A 27 -14.09 -5.68 -4.56
C LEU A 27 -15.55 -5.54 -4.94
N VAL A 28 -16.01 -6.33 -5.90
CA VAL A 28 -17.42 -6.34 -6.33
C VAL A 28 -17.99 -7.73 -6.15
N ALA A 29 -19.06 -7.82 -5.35
CA ALA A 29 -19.75 -9.09 -5.09
C ALA A 29 -20.76 -9.43 -6.20
N TYR A 30 -20.89 -10.71 -6.52
CA TYR A 30 -21.83 -11.27 -7.46
C TYR A 30 -22.54 -12.48 -6.85
N GLU A 31 -23.85 -12.62 -7.10
CA GLU A 31 -24.66 -13.75 -6.66
C GLU A 31 -24.46 -15.00 -7.54
N HIS A 32 -23.98 -14.81 -8.77
CA HIS A 32 -23.72 -15.87 -9.74
C HIS A 32 -22.29 -15.76 -10.28
N GLU A 33 -21.80 -16.87 -10.83
CA GLU A 33 -20.47 -16.94 -11.41
C GLU A 33 -20.27 -15.87 -12.50
N PRO A 34 -19.22 -15.04 -12.41
CA PRO A 34 -18.92 -14.01 -13.40
C PRO A 34 -18.54 -14.62 -14.75
N TYR A 35 -18.67 -13.84 -15.82
CA TYR A 35 -18.30 -14.23 -17.18
C TYR A 35 -16.85 -14.72 -17.33
N THR A 36 -15.93 -14.20 -16.53
CA THR A 36 -14.51 -14.60 -16.53
C THR A 36 -14.09 -15.03 -15.12
N LEU A 37 -13.22 -16.04 -15.05
CA LEU A 37 -12.63 -16.45 -13.76
C LEU A 37 -11.41 -15.61 -13.35
N LYS A 38 -10.91 -14.77 -14.23
CA LYS A 38 -9.76 -13.90 -13.91
C LYS A 38 -10.08 -12.98 -12.76
N ASP A 39 -9.20 -12.96 -11.75
CA ASP A 39 -9.33 -12.18 -10.52
C ASP A 39 -10.64 -12.46 -9.73
N VAL A 40 -11.25 -13.63 -9.91
CA VAL A 40 -12.46 -14.04 -9.19
C VAL A 40 -12.09 -14.89 -7.97
N LEU A 41 -12.55 -14.40 -6.82
CA LEU A 41 -12.55 -15.13 -5.55
C LEU A 41 -13.95 -15.70 -5.29
N GLU A 42 -14.05 -17.02 -5.06
CA GLU A 42 -15.25 -17.67 -4.56
C GLU A 42 -15.07 -18.00 -3.08
N TYR A 43 -15.90 -17.43 -2.22
CA TYR A 43 -15.86 -17.65 -0.77
C TYR A 43 -17.25 -17.58 -0.17
N GLY A 44 -17.59 -18.53 0.70
CA GLY A 44 -18.89 -18.58 1.39
C GLY A 44 -20.08 -18.68 0.44
N GLY A 45 -19.92 -19.30 -0.73
CA GLY A 45 -20.96 -19.46 -1.74
C GLY A 45 -21.26 -18.20 -2.56
N LYS A 46 -20.40 -17.18 -2.50
CA LYS A 46 -20.47 -15.96 -3.29
C LYS A 46 -19.23 -15.77 -4.13
N PHE A 47 -19.38 -15.02 -5.20
CA PHE A 47 -18.29 -14.64 -6.09
C PHE A 47 -17.93 -13.17 -5.88
N TYR A 48 -16.62 -12.88 -5.91
CA TYR A 48 -16.08 -11.54 -5.75
C TYR A 48 -15.05 -11.28 -6.84
N VAL A 49 -15.24 -10.23 -7.61
CA VAL A 49 -14.24 -9.76 -8.58
C VAL A 49 -13.30 -8.81 -7.87
N VAL A 50 -12.06 -9.27 -7.72
CA VAL A 50 -10.96 -8.56 -7.05
C VAL A 50 -10.35 -7.54 -8.00
N GLY A 51 -9.97 -6.38 -7.49
CA GLY A 51 -9.38 -5.30 -8.30
C GLY A 51 -10.40 -4.48 -9.09
N SER A 52 -11.69 -4.75 -8.94
CA SER A 52 -12.78 -4.04 -9.60
C SER A 52 -13.51 -3.10 -8.65
N GLY A 53 -13.91 -1.94 -9.16
CA GLY A 53 -14.56 -0.91 -8.35
C GLY A 53 -13.58 -0.17 -7.44
N ARG A 54 -14.12 0.60 -6.51
CA ARG A 54 -13.36 1.35 -5.51
C ARG A 54 -13.94 1.04 -4.14
N GLN A 55 -13.11 0.71 -3.17
CA GLN A 55 -13.59 0.56 -1.80
C GLN A 55 -14.13 1.87 -1.26
N ALA A 56 -15.23 1.78 -0.52
CA ALA A 56 -15.71 2.90 0.28
C ALA A 56 -14.67 3.21 1.38
N LEU A 57 -14.50 4.48 1.69
CA LEU A 57 -13.63 4.89 2.77
C LEU A 57 -14.18 4.35 4.10
N GLN A 58 -13.37 3.57 4.80
CA GLN A 58 -13.71 3.00 6.09
C GLN A 58 -12.87 3.65 7.19
N LYS A 59 -13.47 3.85 8.37
CA LYS A 59 -12.76 4.40 9.54
C LYS A 59 -11.64 3.47 10.04
N ASN A 60 -11.82 2.16 9.86
CA ASN A 60 -10.81 1.16 10.12
C ASN A 60 -10.98 -0.03 9.15
N LYS A 61 -9.92 -0.84 9.01
CA LYS A 61 -9.86 -1.95 8.04
C LYS A 61 -10.67 -3.20 8.45
N THR A 62 -11.29 -3.19 9.63
CA THR A 62 -12.03 -4.34 10.18
C THR A 62 -13.54 -4.17 10.16
N GLN A 63 -14.05 -3.09 9.54
CA GLN A 63 -15.50 -2.78 9.51
C GLN A 63 -16.30 -3.71 8.60
N THR A 64 -15.68 -4.19 7.53
CA THR A 64 -16.28 -5.11 6.56
C THR A 64 -15.38 -6.33 6.35
N GLU A 65 -15.87 -7.33 5.62
CA GLU A 65 -15.08 -8.50 5.21
C GLU A 65 -14.09 -8.20 4.08
N ASP A 66 -14.16 -7.02 3.45
CA ASP A 66 -13.49 -6.74 2.19
C ASP A 66 -11.97 -6.94 2.27
N TYR A 67 -11.31 -6.38 3.30
CA TYR A 67 -9.87 -6.56 3.46
C TYR A 67 -9.47 -8.02 3.74
N TYR A 68 -10.35 -8.79 4.39
CA TYR A 68 -10.11 -10.22 4.57
C TYR A 68 -10.20 -10.98 3.24
N LEU A 69 -11.23 -10.71 2.44
CA LEU A 69 -11.39 -11.32 1.12
C LEU A 69 -10.24 -10.95 0.18
N LEU A 70 -9.82 -9.69 0.20
CA LEU A 70 -8.63 -9.23 -0.53
C LEU A 70 -7.34 -9.91 -0.04
N THR A 71 -7.25 -10.24 1.26
CA THR A 71 -6.13 -11.00 1.82
C THR A 71 -6.12 -12.44 1.31
N LEU A 72 -7.28 -13.09 1.19
CA LEU A 72 -7.34 -14.43 0.60
C LEU A 72 -6.86 -14.44 -0.86
N ALA A 73 -7.27 -13.45 -1.65
CA ALA A 73 -6.78 -13.29 -3.02
C ALA A 73 -5.26 -13.01 -3.07
N ALA A 74 -4.75 -12.17 -2.17
CA ALA A 74 -3.31 -11.89 -2.05
C ALA A 74 -2.50 -13.16 -1.72
N ILE A 75 -2.99 -13.98 -0.77
CA ILE A 75 -2.37 -15.26 -0.40
C ILE A 75 -2.40 -16.22 -1.59
N ALA A 76 -3.54 -16.36 -2.28
CA ALA A 76 -3.65 -17.24 -3.45
C ALA A 76 -2.65 -16.86 -4.55
N LYS A 77 -2.53 -15.54 -4.86
CA LYS A 77 -1.54 -15.03 -5.84
C LYS A 77 -0.10 -15.38 -5.42
N GLU A 78 0.25 -15.20 -4.15
CA GLU A 78 1.59 -15.53 -3.64
C GLU A 78 1.88 -17.03 -3.65
N LEU A 79 0.93 -17.87 -3.22
CA LEU A 79 1.09 -19.34 -3.28
C LEU A 79 1.31 -19.82 -4.72
N SER A 80 0.49 -19.32 -5.65
CA SER A 80 0.63 -19.64 -7.08
C SER A 80 1.99 -19.20 -7.65
N PHE A 81 2.41 -17.98 -7.36
CA PHE A 81 3.69 -17.43 -7.83
C PHE A 81 4.89 -18.20 -7.27
N ARG A 82 4.82 -18.59 -6.00
CA ARG A 82 5.88 -19.34 -5.33
C ARG A 82 5.85 -20.83 -5.65
N HIS A 83 4.94 -21.27 -6.52
CA HIS A 83 4.71 -22.69 -6.84
C HIS A 83 4.51 -23.55 -5.59
N ALA A 84 3.83 -23.01 -4.59
CA ALA A 84 3.53 -23.67 -3.35
C ALA A 84 2.23 -24.48 -3.44
N GLU A 85 2.08 -25.45 -2.53
CA GLU A 85 0.86 -26.25 -2.44
C GLU A 85 -0.35 -25.36 -2.08
N PRO A 86 -1.52 -25.60 -2.70
CA PRO A 86 -2.75 -24.87 -2.36
C PRO A 86 -3.23 -25.10 -0.93
N ALA A 87 -2.83 -26.21 -0.30
CA ALA A 87 -3.05 -26.49 1.11
C ALA A 87 -1.83 -26.04 1.92
N ALA A 88 -1.94 -24.91 2.64
CA ALA A 88 -0.79 -24.28 3.28
C ALA A 88 -1.08 -23.69 4.65
N GLU A 89 -0.09 -23.74 5.51
CA GLU A 89 -0.07 -22.96 6.76
C GLU A 89 0.64 -21.63 6.53
N ILE A 90 -0.01 -20.53 6.89
CA ILE A 90 0.43 -19.17 6.60
C ILE A 90 0.79 -18.43 7.89
N HIS A 91 1.98 -17.83 7.91
CA HIS A 91 2.32 -16.75 8.82
C HIS A 91 2.13 -15.43 8.08
N LEU A 92 1.03 -14.74 8.33
CA LEU A 92 0.70 -13.49 7.68
C LEU A 92 1.47 -12.33 8.34
N ALA A 93 2.21 -11.58 7.55
CA ALA A 93 2.90 -10.36 7.98
C ALA A 93 2.20 -9.15 7.36
N ALA A 94 1.67 -8.24 8.18
CA ALA A 94 0.89 -7.10 7.69
C ALA A 94 1.26 -5.80 8.41
N GLY A 95 0.68 -4.69 8.00
CA GLY A 95 1.02 -3.39 8.58
C GLY A 95 -0.17 -2.46 8.81
N LEU A 96 0.06 -1.55 9.74
CA LEU A 96 -0.83 -0.43 10.07
C LEU A 96 -0.03 0.88 10.13
N PRO A 97 -0.68 2.02 9.82
CA PRO A 97 -0.07 3.32 10.06
C PRO A 97 0.37 3.48 11.52
N LEU A 98 1.54 4.08 11.75
CA LEU A 98 2.09 4.21 13.10
C LEU A 98 1.16 5.01 14.03
N THR A 99 0.44 5.99 13.47
CA THR A 99 -0.54 6.82 14.20
C THR A 99 -1.73 6.04 14.77
N SER A 100 -2.12 4.93 14.13
CA SER A 100 -3.22 4.06 14.58
C SER A 100 -2.77 2.72 15.15
N PHE A 101 -1.48 2.38 15.02
CA PHE A 101 -0.92 1.07 15.33
C PHE A 101 -1.31 0.56 16.73
N GLY A 102 -1.10 1.38 17.77
CA GLY A 102 -1.39 0.99 19.16
C GLY A 102 -2.87 0.69 19.40
N ARG A 103 -3.75 1.45 18.74
CA ARG A 103 -5.21 1.35 18.89
C ARG A 103 -5.80 0.16 18.12
N GLU A 104 -5.27 -0.12 16.93
CA GLU A 104 -5.91 -1.02 15.96
C GLU A 104 -5.25 -2.41 15.87
N LYS A 105 -4.01 -2.56 16.33
CA LYS A 105 -3.22 -3.78 16.13
C LYS A 105 -3.90 -5.07 16.60
N ASN A 106 -4.55 -5.06 17.76
CA ASN A 106 -5.19 -6.28 18.27
C ASN A 106 -6.42 -6.66 17.45
N ALA A 107 -7.31 -5.69 17.21
CA ALA A 107 -8.51 -5.91 16.39
C ALA A 107 -8.16 -6.36 14.96
N PHE A 108 -7.15 -5.75 14.36
CA PHE A 108 -6.72 -6.11 13.00
C PHE A 108 -6.05 -7.48 12.94
N ARG A 109 -5.22 -7.83 13.95
CA ARG A 109 -4.66 -9.17 14.06
C ARG A 109 -5.75 -10.23 14.17
N ASP A 110 -6.71 -10.06 15.07
CA ASP A 110 -7.77 -11.02 15.32
C ASP A 110 -8.72 -11.15 14.10
N TYR A 111 -8.98 -10.04 13.42
CA TYR A 111 -9.73 -9.99 12.16
C TYR A 111 -9.06 -10.84 11.06
N LEU A 112 -7.74 -10.78 10.91
CA LEU A 112 -7.00 -11.56 9.92
C LEU A 112 -6.81 -13.02 10.33
N LEU A 113 -6.62 -13.29 11.63
CA LEU A 113 -6.32 -14.63 12.15
C LEU A 113 -7.50 -15.60 12.06
N ARG A 114 -8.74 -15.11 12.21
CA ARG A 114 -9.98 -15.93 12.16
C ARG A 114 -9.92 -17.16 13.05
N ASP A 115 -9.44 -17.00 14.28
CA ASP A 115 -9.26 -18.07 15.28
C ASP A 115 -8.34 -19.22 14.81
N GLY A 116 -7.54 -19.03 13.76
CA GLY A 116 -6.66 -20.06 13.21
C GLY A 116 -7.42 -21.24 12.58
N LYS A 117 -8.66 -21.02 12.16
CA LYS A 117 -9.48 -22.05 11.49
C LYS A 117 -9.01 -22.27 10.05
N THR A 118 -9.26 -23.47 9.54
CA THR A 118 -9.06 -23.76 8.12
C THR A 118 -10.05 -22.95 7.28
N VAL A 119 -9.55 -22.30 6.26
CA VAL A 119 -10.32 -21.48 5.31
C VAL A 119 -10.24 -22.12 3.94
N ASN A 120 -11.39 -22.52 3.41
CA ASN A 120 -11.50 -23.05 2.06
C ASN A 120 -12.11 -22.00 1.14
N PHE A 121 -11.48 -21.77 0.01
CA PHE A 121 -11.94 -20.82 -1.00
C PHE A 121 -11.40 -21.23 -2.37
N ARG A 122 -11.94 -20.63 -3.43
CA ARG A 122 -11.41 -20.79 -4.77
C ARG A 122 -10.99 -19.44 -5.33
N TYR A 123 -9.84 -19.39 -5.98
CA TYR A 123 -9.35 -18.19 -6.65
C TYR A 123 -8.95 -18.54 -8.09
N GLU A 124 -9.51 -17.83 -9.07
CA GLU A 124 -9.32 -18.10 -10.51
C GLU A 124 -9.57 -19.57 -10.88
N GLY A 125 -10.56 -20.19 -10.25
CA GLY A 125 -10.92 -21.61 -10.46
C GLY A 125 -10.08 -22.63 -9.70
N GLN A 126 -8.95 -22.23 -9.09
CA GLN A 126 -8.11 -23.09 -8.26
C GLN A 126 -8.63 -23.14 -6.82
N GLU A 127 -8.74 -24.32 -6.24
CA GLU A 127 -9.12 -24.53 -4.84
C GLU A 127 -7.93 -24.32 -3.91
N TYR A 128 -8.18 -23.64 -2.78
CA TYR A 128 -7.21 -23.41 -1.72
C TYR A 128 -7.80 -23.82 -0.36
N SER A 129 -6.94 -24.39 0.48
CA SER A 129 -7.27 -24.76 1.88
C SER A 129 -6.16 -24.28 2.78
N ILE A 130 -6.32 -23.11 3.38
CA ILE A 130 -5.25 -22.46 4.17
C ILE A 130 -5.60 -22.37 5.64
N VAL A 131 -4.57 -22.28 6.47
CA VAL A 131 -4.70 -21.90 7.90
C VAL A 131 -3.76 -20.75 8.18
N ILE A 132 -4.29 -19.60 8.60
CA ILE A 132 -3.46 -18.50 9.10
C ILE A 132 -3.10 -18.83 10.56
N ARG A 133 -1.87 -19.32 10.79
CA ARG A 133 -1.39 -19.74 12.12
C ARG A 133 -0.93 -18.57 12.97
N LYS A 134 -0.35 -17.57 12.34
CA LYS A 134 0.23 -16.41 13.03
C LYS A 134 -0.02 -15.15 12.19
N VAL A 135 -0.29 -14.05 12.87
CA VAL A 135 -0.33 -12.71 12.24
C VAL A 135 0.65 -11.81 12.98
N SER A 136 1.68 -11.35 12.29
CA SER A 136 2.62 -10.34 12.78
C SER A 136 2.30 -8.99 12.17
N LEU A 137 2.22 -7.96 13.00
CA LEU A 137 1.90 -6.60 12.55
C LEU A 137 3.08 -5.66 12.77
N PHE A 138 3.33 -4.84 11.76
CA PHE A 138 4.42 -3.89 11.72
C PHE A 138 3.94 -2.47 11.37
N PRO A 139 4.64 -1.42 11.81
CA PRO A 139 4.34 -0.06 11.36
C PRO A 139 4.66 0.11 9.87
N GLN A 140 3.70 0.63 9.10
CA GLN A 140 3.90 1.02 7.69
C GLN A 140 4.98 2.09 7.57
N GLY A 141 5.64 2.16 6.42
CA GLY A 141 6.75 3.07 6.16
C GLY A 141 8.02 2.70 6.92
N TYR A 142 7.94 2.45 8.22
CA TYR A 142 9.08 2.02 9.03
C TYR A 142 9.65 0.68 8.60
N ALA A 143 8.78 -0.32 8.43
CA ALA A 143 9.20 -1.65 7.97
C ALA A 143 9.88 -1.60 6.60
N ALA A 144 9.37 -0.76 5.69
CA ALA A 144 9.96 -0.56 4.37
C ALA A 144 11.38 0.03 4.47
N VAL A 145 11.57 1.09 5.26
CA VAL A 145 12.86 1.79 5.38
C VAL A 145 13.90 0.94 6.10
N LEU A 146 13.52 0.19 7.14
CA LEU A 146 14.45 -0.70 7.87
C LEU A 146 15.11 -1.77 7.00
N THR A 147 14.48 -2.12 5.89
CA THR A 147 15.04 -3.10 4.94
C THR A 147 15.97 -2.48 3.92
N GLN A 148 16.07 -1.15 3.89
CA GLN A 148 16.96 -0.40 3.01
C GLN A 148 18.18 0.11 3.79
N SER A 149 19.37 -0.06 3.24
CA SER A 149 20.59 0.49 3.85
C SER A 149 20.74 2.01 3.66
N ILE A 150 19.92 2.58 2.79
CA ILE A 150 19.95 4.00 2.43
C ILE A 150 19.58 4.87 3.64
N LEU A 151 20.44 5.83 3.96
CA LEU A 151 20.24 6.83 5.04
C LEU A 151 20.16 6.25 6.47
N LEU A 152 20.43 4.96 6.68
CA LEU A 152 20.41 4.39 8.03
C LEU A 152 21.51 4.94 8.95
N ASP A 153 22.54 5.56 8.41
CA ASP A 153 23.63 6.19 9.17
C ASP A 153 23.37 7.66 9.50
N GLU A 154 22.29 8.24 8.97
CA GLU A 154 21.90 9.60 9.31
C GLU A 154 21.26 9.66 10.71
N PRO A 155 21.59 10.67 11.53
CA PRO A 155 21.07 10.78 12.89
C PRO A 155 19.56 11.02 12.92
N SER A 156 19.03 11.69 11.89
CA SER A 156 17.59 11.93 11.75
C SER A 156 17.18 11.89 10.29
N VAL A 157 16.09 11.17 9.99
CA VAL A 157 15.53 11.00 8.65
C VAL A 157 14.02 11.17 8.68
N ILE A 158 13.49 11.98 7.77
CA ILE A 158 12.04 12.07 7.54
C ILE A 158 11.62 10.90 6.64
N VAL A 159 10.54 10.24 6.99
CA VAL A 159 9.88 9.20 6.18
C VAL A 159 8.48 9.69 5.83
N ALA A 160 8.17 9.72 4.54
CA ALA A 160 6.86 10.05 3.99
C ALA A 160 6.34 8.90 3.14
N ASP A 161 5.40 8.13 3.66
CA ASP A 161 4.70 7.07 2.92
C ASP A 161 3.46 7.66 2.24
N ILE A 162 3.56 7.86 0.93
CA ILE A 162 2.50 8.47 0.11
C ILE A 162 1.57 7.36 -0.38
N GLY A 163 0.49 7.16 0.39
CA GLY A 163 -0.54 6.17 0.10
C GLY A 163 -1.64 6.68 -0.84
N GLY A 164 -2.69 5.86 -0.99
CA GLY A 164 -3.87 6.24 -1.79
C GLY A 164 -4.72 7.31 -1.13
N TRP A 165 -4.96 7.20 0.18
CA TRP A 165 -5.80 8.14 0.93
C TRP A 165 -4.98 9.10 1.79
N THR A 166 -3.95 8.61 2.48
CA THR A 166 -3.12 9.36 3.41
C THR A 166 -1.68 9.46 2.93
N VAL A 167 -0.98 10.45 3.49
CA VAL A 167 0.47 10.49 3.58
C VAL A 167 0.84 10.32 5.04
N ASP A 168 1.51 9.23 5.35
CA ASP A 168 1.92 8.93 6.71
C ASP A 168 3.37 9.40 6.92
N LEU A 169 3.55 10.30 7.87
CA LEU A 169 4.82 10.95 8.19
C LEU A 169 5.38 10.43 9.50
N MET A 170 6.69 10.25 9.54
CA MET A 170 7.45 10.02 10.76
C MET A 170 8.88 10.55 10.63
N ARG A 171 9.51 10.86 11.75
CA ARG A 171 10.96 11.02 11.81
C ARG A 171 11.57 9.81 12.49
N LEU A 172 12.62 9.29 11.93
CA LEU A 172 13.49 8.31 12.57
C LEU A 172 14.66 9.06 13.21
N ASP A 173 14.87 8.85 14.50
CA ASP A 173 16.04 9.34 15.23
C ASP A 173 16.90 8.11 15.57
N ASN A 174 18.12 8.02 15.04
CA ASN A 174 18.99 6.86 15.16
C ASN A 174 18.26 5.54 14.82
N ARG A 175 17.53 5.50 13.70
CA ARG A 175 16.75 4.36 13.19
C ARG A 175 15.48 4.02 14.00
N ILE A 176 15.14 4.78 15.01
CA ILE A 176 13.96 4.55 15.87
C ILE A 176 12.87 5.58 15.55
N PRO A 177 11.62 5.16 15.33
CA PRO A 177 10.53 6.10 15.08
C PRO A 177 10.29 7.00 16.28
N ASN A 178 10.28 8.29 16.04
CA ASN A 178 9.91 9.28 17.05
C ASN A 178 8.38 9.49 17.04
N ALA A 179 7.70 8.88 18.01
CA ALA A 179 6.24 8.89 18.09
C ALA A 179 5.63 10.30 18.11
N SER A 180 6.33 11.29 18.68
CA SER A 180 5.83 12.67 18.73
C SER A 180 5.73 13.35 17.36
N THR A 181 6.46 12.83 16.37
CA THR A 181 6.50 13.36 14.99
C THR A 181 5.56 12.65 14.03
N CYS A 182 4.95 11.53 14.46
CA CYS A 182 4.06 10.76 13.59
C CYS A 182 2.77 11.53 13.28
N ARG A 183 2.48 11.67 12.01
CA ARG A 183 1.27 12.33 11.48
C ARG A 183 0.71 11.54 10.32
N SER A 184 -0.59 11.63 10.12
CA SER A 184 -1.28 11.11 8.95
C SER A 184 -2.04 12.28 8.31
N LEU A 185 -1.66 12.64 7.09
CA LEU A 185 -2.24 13.75 6.35
C LEU A 185 -3.21 13.20 5.30
N GLU A 186 -4.39 13.79 5.17
CA GLU A 186 -5.37 13.43 4.12
C GLU A 186 -4.97 14.02 2.75
N LEU A 187 -3.75 13.73 2.33
CA LEU A 187 -3.13 14.15 1.07
C LEU A 187 -2.70 12.94 0.22
N GLY A 188 -3.50 11.88 0.17
CA GLY A 188 -3.18 10.71 -0.65
C GLY A 188 -3.42 10.93 -2.15
N MET A 189 -2.91 10.01 -2.97
CA MET A 189 -2.93 10.10 -4.44
C MET A 189 -4.33 10.11 -5.04
N ILE A 190 -5.31 9.49 -4.38
CA ILE A 190 -6.71 9.50 -4.85
C ILE A 190 -7.20 10.94 -4.96
N ARG A 191 -6.93 11.76 -3.93
CA ARG A 191 -7.31 13.17 -3.94
C ARG A 191 -6.58 13.96 -5.03
N CYS A 192 -5.29 13.70 -5.21
CA CYS A 192 -4.51 14.31 -6.28
C CYS A 192 -5.12 14.02 -7.66
N LEU A 193 -5.42 12.76 -7.94
CA LEU A 193 -6.01 12.35 -9.23
C LEU A 193 -7.43 12.90 -9.43
N ASP A 194 -8.24 12.95 -8.37
CA ASP A 194 -9.59 13.53 -8.42
C ASP A 194 -9.53 15.03 -8.74
N GLU A 195 -8.60 15.79 -8.13
CA GLU A 195 -8.37 17.23 -8.40
C GLU A 195 -7.87 17.45 -9.84
N ILE A 196 -6.96 16.61 -10.33
CA ILE A 196 -6.47 16.64 -11.73
C ILE A 196 -7.63 16.39 -12.69
N GLY A 197 -8.42 15.34 -12.48
CA GLY A 197 -9.56 14.98 -13.32
C GLY A 197 -10.63 16.07 -13.37
N GLU A 198 -10.91 16.70 -12.21
CA GLU A 198 -11.83 17.82 -12.15
C GLU A 198 -11.32 19.04 -12.93
N GLN A 199 -10.02 19.36 -12.81
CA GLN A 199 -9.43 20.47 -13.55
C GLN A 199 -9.46 20.24 -15.08
N ILE A 200 -9.20 19.02 -15.54
CA ILE A 200 -9.30 18.64 -16.95
C ILE A 200 -10.75 18.82 -17.43
N ARG A 201 -11.72 18.34 -16.66
CA ARG A 201 -13.15 18.45 -16.99
C ARG A 201 -13.57 19.92 -17.12
N ARG A 202 -13.21 20.76 -16.15
CA ARG A 202 -13.53 22.19 -16.16
C ARG A 202 -12.90 22.95 -17.30
N THR A 203 -11.64 22.64 -17.64
CA THR A 203 -10.87 23.42 -18.62
C THR A 203 -11.12 22.95 -20.04
N LEU A 204 -11.23 21.64 -20.26
CA LEU A 204 -11.26 21.02 -21.59
C LEU A 204 -12.57 20.30 -21.91
N GLY A 205 -13.47 20.12 -20.92
CA GLY A 205 -14.66 19.30 -21.08
C GLY A 205 -14.39 17.79 -21.25
N LEU A 206 -13.16 17.34 -20.96
CA LEU A 206 -12.74 15.96 -21.15
C LEU A 206 -12.86 15.17 -19.86
N SER A 207 -13.18 13.87 -19.98
CA SER A 207 -13.11 12.91 -18.89
C SER A 207 -11.95 11.97 -19.09
N MET A 208 -11.09 11.82 -18.09
CA MET A 208 -9.96 10.89 -18.11
C MET A 208 -10.09 9.89 -16.96
N THR A 209 -9.63 8.66 -17.18
CA THR A 209 -9.56 7.64 -16.15
C THR A 209 -8.33 7.88 -15.25
N ALA A 210 -8.38 7.38 -14.02
CA ALA A 210 -7.22 7.40 -13.11
C ALA A 210 -5.99 6.74 -13.77
N ALA A 211 -6.19 5.58 -14.42
CA ALA A 211 -5.12 4.86 -15.11
C ALA A 211 -4.42 5.69 -16.20
N GLN A 212 -5.18 6.48 -16.98
CA GLN A 212 -4.59 7.38 -17.99
C GLN A 212 -3.74 8.47 -17.33
N MET A 213 -4.25 9.08 -16.26
CA MET A 213 -3.52 10.12 -15.53
C MET A 213 -2.27 9.56 -14.86
N GLU A 214 -2.37 8.40 -14.22
CA GLU A 214 -1.22 7.70 -13.63
C GLU A 214 -0.14 7.34 -14.64
N SER A 215 -0.54 6.88 -15.84
CA SER A 215 0.42 6.60 -16.92
C SER A 215 1.20 7.86 -17.34
N VAL A 216 0.54 9.01 -17.41
CA VAL A 216 1.22 10.29 -17.67
C VAL A 216 2.20 10.63 -16.54
N LEU A 217 1.77 10.49 -15.27
CA LEU A 217 2.62 10.78 -14.11
C LEU A 217 3.86 9.87 -14.07
N ARG A 218 3.73 8.60 -14.45
CA ARG A 218 4.87 7.68 -14.60
C ARG A 218 5.80 8.05 -15.75
N GLY A 219 5.34 8.84 -16.71
CA GLY A 219 6.08 9.17 -17.93
C GLY A 219 5.93 8.12 -19.04
N ASP A 220 4.89 7.28 -18.95
CA ASP A 220 4.59 6.30 -19.98
C ASP A 220 4.20 6.99 -21.32
N ALA A 221 4.52 6.34 -22.43
CA ALA A 221 4.09 6.79 -23.75
C ALA A 221 2.61 6.47 -23.96
N VAL A 222 1.74 7.45 -23.68
CA VAL A 222 0.29 7.31 -23.85
C VAL A 222 -0.27 8.34 -24.80
N HIS A 223 -1.26 7.94 -25.62
CA HIS A 223 -1.96 8.82 -26.53
C HIS A 223 -3.09 9.54 -25.78
N ILE A 224 -2.84 10.78 -25.40
CA ILE A 224 -3.82 11.67 -24.77
C ILE A 224 -3.75 13.08 -25.40
N ASN A 225 -4.75 13.89 -25.09
CA ASN A 225 -4.76 15.30 -25.48
C ASN A 225 -3.58 16.03 -24.79
N GLU A 226 -2.81 16.80 -25.58
CA GLU A 226 -1.61 17.51 -25.10
C GLU A 226 -1.91 18.59 -24.06
N ASP A 227 -3.04 19.26 -24.13
CA ASP A 227 -3.41 20.25 -23.12
C ASP A 227 -3.84 19.57 -21.81
N ALA A 228 -4.44 18.36 -21.90
CA ALA A 228 -4.69 17.55 -20.72
C ALA A 228 -3.37 17.10 -20.05
N ARG A 229 -2.34 16.72 -20.83
CA ARG A 229 -1.00 16.39 -20.33
C ARG A 229 -0.40 17.56 -19.56
N LYS A 230 -0.44 18.77 -20.12
CA LYS A 230 0.07 19.99 -19.45
C LYS A 230 -0.67 20.28 -18.14
N ILE A 231 -1.98 20.01 -18.10
CA ILE A 231 -2.77 20.17 -16.87
C ILE A 231 -2.31 19.14 -15.83
N ILE A 232 -2.13 17.87 -16.20
CA ILE A 232 -1.67 16.81 -15.29
C ILE A 232 -0.32 17.19 -14.67
N ASP A 233 0.68 17.54 -15.50
CA ASP A 233 2.02 17.89 -15.02
C ASP A 233 1.97 19.09 -14.06
N ARG A 234 1.28 20.19 -14.44
CA ARG A 234 1.15 21.38 -13.58
C ARG A 234 0.44 21.09 -12.26
N GLN A 235 -0.62 20.27 -12.27
CA GLN A 235 -1.34 19.94 -11.05
C GLN A 235 -0.53 19.00 -10.14
N ALA A 236 0.27 18.09 -10.72
CA ALA A 236 1.18 17.25 -9.96
C ALA A 236 2.27 18.07 -9.27
N ASP A 237 2.86 19.06 -9.94
CA ASP A 237 3.82 19.98 -9.34
C ASP A 237 3.18 20.78 -8.19
N ALA A 238 1.99 21.34 -8.41
CA ALA A 238 1.25 22.06 -7.39
C ALA A 238 0.91 21.17 -6.18
N TYR A 239 0.58 19.90 -6.43
CA TYR A 239 0.34 18.93 -5.36
C TYR A 239 1.61 18.65 -4.55
N VAL A 240 2.77 18.44 -5.20
CA VAL A 240 4.04 18.22 -4.50
C VAL A 240 4.41 19.42 -3.65
N HIS A 241 4.25 20.64 -4.15
CA HIS A 241 4.47 21.86 -3.36
C HIS A 241 3.58 21.90 -2.12
N ARG A 242 2.28 21.59 -2.24
CA ARG A 242 1.37 21.51 -1.09
C ARG A 242 1.79 20.43 -0.10
N LEU A 243 2.20 19.28 -0.60
CA LEU A 243 2.69 18.18 0.24
C LEU A 243 3.91 18.58 1.05
N LEU A 244 4.92 19.19 0.42
CA LEU A 244 6.14 19.65 1.10
C LEU A 244 5.83 20.74 2.12
N SER A 245 4.91 21.66 1.81
CA SER A 245 4.42 22.66 2.78
C SER A 245 3.76 22.01 3.99
N ALA A 246 2.86 21.05 3.77
CA ALA A 246 2.18 20.33 4.84
C ALA A 246 3.15 19.50 5.71
N ILE A 247 4.20 18.92 5.11
CA ILE A 247 5.27 18.25 5.85
C ILE A 247 5.98 19.26 6.77
N THR A 248 6.33 20.43 6.25
CA THR A 248 6.98 21.51 7.03
C THR A 248 6.06 22.01 8.15
N GLU A 249 4.79 22.24 7.89
CA GLU A 249 3.78 22.63 8.89
C GLU A 249 3.59 21.58 9.99
N SER A 250 3.86 20.31 9.68
CA SER A 250 3.87 19.22 10.66
C SER A 250 5.09 19.22 11.58
N GLY A 251 6.01 20.17 11.42
CA GLY A 251 7.25 20.30 12.19
C GLY A 251 8.41 19.46 11.64
N LEU A 252 8.30 18.99 10.39
CA LEU A 252 9.33 18.19 9.70
C LEU A 252 9.91 19.02 8.54
N ASP A 253 11.11 19.56 8.69
CA ASP A 253 11.74 20.41 7.67
C ASP A 253 12.62 19.58 6.73
N THR A 254 12.11 19.29 5.52
CA THR A 254 12.82 18.56 4.46
C THR A 254 14.03 19.31 3.88
N ARG A 255 14.19 20.60 4.20
CA ARG A 255 15.34 21.42 3.82
C ARG A 255 16.53 21.21 4.76
N ALA A 256 16.22 20.78 6.00
CA ALA A 256 17.22 20.60 7.06
C ALA A 256 17.62 19.14 7.26
N MET A 257 16.79 18.20 6.85
CA MET A 257 16.98 16.75 7.08
C MET A 257 16.76 15.96 5.79
N PRO A 258 17.49 14.84 5.62
CA PRO A 258 17.18 13.86 4.56
C PRO A 258 15.74 13.38 4.66
N ALA A 259 15.11 13.17 3.50
CA ALA A 259 13.74 12.71 3.42
C ALA A 259 13.61 11.49 2.48
N VAL A 260 12.99 10.44 2.97
CA VAL A 260 12.64 9.23 2.19
C VAL A 260 11.17 9.30 1.84
N PHE A 261 10.88 9.28 0.55
CA PHE A 261 9.54 9.19 0.00
C PHE A 261 9.31 7.77 -0.52
N LEU A 262 8.23 7.13 -0.09
CA LEU A 262 7.89 5.76 -0.50
C LEU A 262 6.38 5.62 -0.70
N GLY A 263 5.94 4.42 -1.08
CA GLY A 263 4.55 4.12 -1.38
C GLY A 263 4.17 4.36 -2.85
N GLY A 264 2.94 4.00 -3.20
CA GLY A 264 2.46 4.12 -4.58
C GLY A 264 2.46 5.54 -5.11
N GLY A 265 2.18 6.52 -4.24
CA GLY A 265 2.20 7.93 -4.60
C GLY A 265 3.61 8.47 -4.86
N ALA A 266 4.61 8.02 -4.09
CA ALA A 266 5.99 8.41 -4.34
C ALA A 266 6.50 7.89 -5.68
N ALA A 267 6.13 6.67 -6.07
CA ALA A 267 6.46 6.09 -7.37
C ALA A 267 5.83 6.91 -8.52
N LEU A 268 4.57 7.32 -8.38
CA LEU A 268 3.87 8.14 -9.39
C LEU A 268 4.45 9.55 -9.51
N LEU A 269 4.81 10.17 -8.39
CA LEU A 269 5.29 11.56 -8.32
C LEU A 269 6.81 11.68 -8.33
N LYS A 270 7.53 10.59 -8.66
CA LYS A 270 9.00 10.54 -8.62
C LYS A 270 9.65 11.72 -9.35
N ARG A 271 9.19 12.04 -10.56
CA ARG A 271 9.71 13.17 -11.36
C ARG A 271 9.49 14.51 -10.65
N ASN A 272 8.27 14.72 -10.17
CA ASN A 272 7.86 15.98 -9.54
C ASN A 272 8.56 16.20 -8.20
N VAL A 273 8.69 15.16 -7.36
CA VAL A 273 9.46 15.22 -6.11
C VAL A 273 10.95 15.45 -6.39
N SER A 274 11.53 14.76 -7.39
CA SER A 274 12.95 14.95 -7.75
C SER A 274 13.26 16.35 -8.31
N ALA A 275 12.29 16.99 -8.94
CA ALA A 275 12.42 18.34 -9.49
C ALA A 275 12.08 19.45 -8.47
N ALA A 276 11.53 19.09 -7.32
CA ALA A 276 11.12 20.09 -6.32
C ALA A 276 12.31 20.75 -5.64
N ASP A 277 12.24 22.07 -5.53
CA ASP A 277 13.27 22.87 -4.85
C ASP A 277 13.19 22.72 -3.32
N GLY A 278 14.32 22.95 -2.68
CA GLY A 278 14.38 23.06 -1.22
C GLY A 278 14.42 21.72 -0.47
N LEU A 279 14.68 20.59 -1.14
CA LEU A 279 14.91 19.32 -0.49
C LEU A 279 16.41 19.13 -0.19
N CYS A 280 16.77 18.86 1.08
CA CYS A 280 18.16 18.65 1.48
C CYS A 280 18.79 17.42 0.81
N ARG A 281 18.14 16.26 0.96
CA ARG A 281 18.58 14.98 0.37
C ARG A 281 17.36 14.10 0.17
N PRO A 282 16.61 14.25 -0.93
CA PRO A 282 15.47 13.39 -1.21
C PRO A 282 15.92 12.02 -1.68
N VAL A 283 15.32 10.96 -1.13
CA VAL A 283 15.44 9.59 -1.59
C VAL A 283 14.04 9.09 -1.91
N ILE A 284 13.84 8.64 -3.14
CA ILE A 284 12.55 8.13 -3.58
C ILE A 284 12.68 6.63 -3.80
N LEU A 285 11.93 5.88 -3.00
CA LEU A 285 11.82 4.43 -3.11
C LEU A 285 10.58 4.11 -3.95
N ASP A 286 10.78 3.76 -5.20
CA ASP A 286 9.72 3.55 -6.19
C ASP A 286 9.19 2.11 -6.26
N ASP A 287 9.76 1.18 -5.51
CA ASP A 287 9.20 -0.15 -5.34
C ASP A 287 7.95 -0.08 -4.44
N VAL A 288 6.78 -0.18 -5.04
CA VAL A 288 5.48 -0.10 -4.36
C VAL A 288 5.26 -1.24 -3.35
N SER A 289 6.02 -2.33 -3.45
CA SER A 289 5.92 -3.51 -2.58
C SER A 289 6.81 -3.44 -1.33
N LEU A 290 7.54 -2.35 -1.10
CA LEU A 290 8.52 -2.27 0.00
C LEU A 290 7.93 -2.49 1.39
N ASN A 291 6.71 -2.04 1.66
CA ASN A 291 6.04 -2.32 2.92
C ASN A 291 5.84 -3.84 3.09
N ALA A 292 5.25 -4.51 2.10
CA ALA A 292 5.00 -5.96 2.16
C ALA A 292 6.31 -6.77 2.29
N LYS A 293 7.33 -6.43 1.50
CA LYS A 293 8.67 -7.02 1.60
C LYS A 293 9.32 -6.76 2.96
N GLY A 294 9.10 -5.57 3.50
CA GLY A 294 9.56 -5.20 4.83
C GLY A 294 8.92 -6.05 5.92
N TYR A 295 7.62 -6.27 5.83
CA TYR A 295 6.89 -7.13 6.78
C TYR A 295 7.38 -8.57 6.75
N GLU A 296 7.59 -9.16 5.55
CA GLU A 296 8.14 -10.52 5.42
C GLU A 296 9.50 -10.63 6.11
N ARG A 297 10.44 -9.74 5.76
CA ARG A 297 11.80 -9.75 6.33
C ARG A 297 11.81 -9.59 7.85
N LEU A 298 10.93 -8.74 8.39
CA LEU A 298 10.83 -8.57 9.84
C LEU A 298 10.20 -9.79 10.51
N ALA A 299 9.19 -10.41 9.91
CA ALA A 299 8.57 -11.64 10.40
C ALA A 299 9.54 -12.81 10.40
N GLU A 300 10.35 -12.99 9.33
CA GLU A 300 11.43 -13.98 9.27
C GLU A 300 12.46 -13.83 10.40
N ARG A 301 12.85 -12.58 10.69
CA ARG A 301 13.79 -12.30 11.81
C ARG A 301 13.20 -12.66 13.15
N LEU A 302 11.91 -12.36 13.38
CA LEU A 302 11.23 -12.73 14.62
C LEU A 302 11.14 -14.25 14.78
N THR A 303 10.80 -14.99 13.73
CA THR A 303 10.72 -16.45 13.77
C THR A 303 12.07 -17.09 14.11
N LYS A 304 13.16 -16.62 13.49
CA LYS A 304 14.53 -17.12 13.78
C LYS A 304 14.98 -16.82 15.23
N ASN A 305 14.53 -15.70 15.80
CA ASN A 305 14.86 -15.38 17.20
C ASN A 305 14.03 -16.19 18.21
N ASP A 306 12.79 -16.60 17.85
CA ASP A 306 11.94 -17.44 18.67
C ASP A 306 12.46 -18.90 18.74
N GLU A 307 13.31 -19.32 17.77
CA GLU A 307 13.89 -20.67 17.68
C GLU A 307 15.27 -20.80 18.36
N GLN A 308 15.87 -19.69 18.80
CA GLN A 308 17.15 -19.65 19.54
C GLN A 308 16.92 -19.52 21.05
#